data_0704e979e012f32ef8534d2a72ba2ba7
#
_entry.id   0704e979e012f32ef8534d2a72ba2ba7
#
_cell.length_a   1.000
_cell.length_b   1.000
_cell.length_c   1.000
_cell.angle_alpha   90.00
_cell.angle_beta   90.00
_cell.angle_gamma   90.00
#
_symmetry.space_group_name_H-M   'P 1'
#
loop_
_entity.id
_entity.type
_entity.pdbx_description
1 polymer ?
#
loop_
_entity_poly.entity_id
_entity_poly.type
_entity_poly.pdbx_seq_one_letter_code
_entity_poly.pdbx_strand_id
1 'polypeptide(L)'
;MEIGLGSIGKIKLIKALSEADKMATVYSLHRKTNLKREDIKRNLSDLVEIGWVRETKLANKMYRANIDNEYVNQLLIFFRAVGYIGQPEY
;
A
#
# COMPACT_ATOMS: atom_id res chain seq x y z
N MET A 1 5.64 -0.27 -15.35
CA MET A 1 4.66 -0.82 -14.41
C MET A 1 5.13 -1.99 -13.59
N GLU A 2 6.24 -2.59 -13.97
CA GLU A 2 6.72 -3.78 -13.29
C GLU A 2 7.01 -3.54 -11.81
N ILE A 3 7.56 -2.39 -11.46
CA ILE A 3 7.84 -2.07 -10.07
C ILE A 3 6.56 -2.09 -9.23
N GLY A 4 5.48 -1.54 -9.77
CA GLY A 4 4.22 -1.46 -9.05
C GLY A 4 3.42 -2.75 -9.04
N LEU A 5 3.47 -3.53 -10.11
CA LEU A 5 2.62 -4.71 -10.28
C LEU A 5 3.38 -6.03 -10.38
N GLY A 6 4.69 -6.00 -10.54
CA GLY A 6 5.50 -7.20 -10.71
C GLY A 6 5.76 -8.00 -9.44
N SER A 7 5.19 -7.60 -8.32
CA SER A 7 5.47 -8.22 -7.03
C SER A 7 4.19 -8.39 -6.23
N ILE A 8 3.93 -9.62 -5.78
CA ILE A 8 2.81 -9.91 -4.89
C ILE A 8 2.94 -9.11 -3.60
N GLY A 9 4.17 -8.91 -3.12
CA GLY A 9 4.41 -8.13 -1.91
C GLY A 9 3.94 -6.68 -2.07
N LYS A 10 4.21 -6.06 -3.21
CA LYS A 10 3.76 -4.69 -3.47
C LYS A 10 2.24 -4.60 -3.55
N ILE A 11 1.61 -5.57 -4.20
CA ILE A 11 0.15 -5.62 -4.30
C ILE A 11 -0.48 -5.77 -2.92
N LYS A 12 0.06 -6.66 -2.09
CA LYS A 12 -0.43 -6.85 -0.72
C LYS A 12 -0.29 -5.58 0.11
N LEU A 13 0.82 -4.85 -0.06
CA LEU A 13 1.03 -3.60 0.66
C LEU A 13 0.04 -2.52 0.24
N ILE A 14 -0.19 -2.37 -1.05
CA ILE A 14 -1.18 -1.40 -1.55
C ILE A 14 -2.56 -1.75 -1.01
N LYS A 15 -2.92 -3.03 -1.02
CA LYS A 15 -4.20 -3.48 -0.46
C LYS A 15 -4.30 -3.11 1.02
N ALA A 16 -3.29 -3.44 1.81
CA ALA A 16 -3.30 -3.17 3.25
C ALA A 16 -3.37 -1.66 3.53
N LEU A 17 -2.64 -0.86 2.76
CA LEU A 17 -2.66 0.60 2.91
C LEU A 17 -4.01 1.18 2.54
N SER A 18 -4.67 0.63 1.51
CA SER A 18 -5.98 1.12 1.08
C SER A 18 -7.09 0.78 2.06
N GLU A 19 -6.92 -0.29 2.83
CA GLU A 19 -7.89 -0.71 3.83
C GLU A 19 -7.68 -0.03 5.18
N ALA A 20 -6.55 0.64 5.37
CA ALA A 20 -6.25 1.33 6.62
C ALA A 20 -6.97 2.68 6.65
N ASP A 21 -7.65 2.97 7.76
CA ASP A 21 -8.30 4.27 7.96
C ASP A 21 -7.28 5.38 8.18
N LYS A 22 -6.10 5.03 8.62
CA LYS A 22 -5.02 5.96 8.96
C LYS A 22 -3.73 5.49 8.32
N MET A 23 -2.71 6.32 8.45
CA MET A 23 -1.37 5.96 8.00
C MET A 23 -0.90 4.71 8.72
N ALA A 24 -0.17 3.86 8.02
CA ALA A 24 0.33 2.60 8.53
C ALA A 24 1.83 2.65 8.80
N THR A 25 2.27 1.89 9.78
CA THR A 25 3.70 1.68 10.07
C THR A 25 4.15 0.35 9.49
N VAL A 26 5.46 0.15 9.40
CA VAL A 26 6.01 -1.14 8.99
C VAL A 26 5.50 -2.26 9.89
N TYR A 27 5.41 -1.99 11.19
CA TYR A 27 4.90 -2.98 12.14
C TYR A 27 3.46 -3.38 11.84
N SER A 28 2.59 -2.39 11.62
CA SER A 28 1.18 -2.68 11.32
C SER A 28 1.03 -3.42 10.00
N LEU A 29 1.83 -3.07 9.00
CA LEU A 29 1.82 -3.75 7.72
C LEU A 29 2.32 -5.19 7.84
N HIS A 30 3.35 -5.41 8.65
CA HIS A 30 3.83 -6.75 8.93
C HIS A 30 2.72 -7.62 9.53
N ARG A 31 1.99 -7.09 10.47
CA ARG A 31 0.89 -7.82 11.11
C ARG A 31 -0.25 -8.14 10.13
N LYS A 32 -0.55 -7.22 9.22
CA LYS A 32 -1.64 -7.41 8.27
C LYS A 32 -1.29 -8.35 7.11
N THR A 33 -0.05 -8.29 6.66
CA THR A 33 0.34 -8.98 5.42
C THR A 33 1.13 -10.26 5.66
N ASN A 34 1.70 -10.44 6.85
CA ASN A 34 2.66 -11.50 7.16
C ASN A 34 3.94 -11.46 6.32
N LEU A 35 4.18 -10.36 5.64
CA LEU A 35 5.44 -10.16 4.92
C LEU A 35 6.55 -9.84 5.92
N LYS A 36 7.77 -10.23 5.59
CA LYS A 36 8.93 -9.90 6.41
C LYS A 36 9.15 -8.39 6.42
N ARG A 37 9.56 -7.85 7.57
CA ARG A 37 9.78 -6.40 7.71
C ARG A 37 10.77 -5.86 6.68
N GLU A 38 11.82 -6.61 6.38
CA GLU A 38 12.82 -6.20 5.40
C GLU A 38 12.21 -6.09 4.01
N ASP A 39 11.36 -7.04 3.65
CA ASP A 39 10.66 -7.02 2.37
C ASP A 39 9.69 -5.85 2.31
N ILE A 40 8.98 -5.58 3.41
CA ILE A 40 8.07 -4.43 3.49
C ILE A 40 8.83 -3.13 3.28
N LYS A 41 9.95 -2.95 3.98
CA LYS A 41 10.75 -1.73 3.85
C LYS A 41 11.24 -1.52 2.42
N ARG A 42 11.73 -2.58 1.79
CA ARG A 42 12.22 -2.51 0.41
C ARG A 42 11.09 -2.17 -0.55
N ASN A 43 9.97 -2.85 -0.42
CA ASN A 43 8.83 -2.61 -1.30
C ASN A 43 8.23 -1.22 -1.08
N LEU A 44 8.16 -0.75 0.16
CA LEU A 44 7.70 0.61 0.45
C LEU A 44 8.62 1.65 -0.16
N SER A 45 9.94 1.44 -0.06
CA SER A 45 10.91 2.35 -0.66
C SER A 45 10.68 2.47 -2.17
N ASP A 46 10.48 1.35 -2.85
CA ASP A 46 10.20 1.35 -4.28
C ASP A 46 8.89 2.08 -4.60
N LEU A 47 7.85 1.84 -3.81
CA LEU A 47 6.54 2.45 -4.03
C LEU A 47 6.55 3.95 -3.74
N VAL A 48 7.31 4.39 -2.76
CA VAL A 48 7.51 5.82 -2.48
C VAL A 48 8.24 6.47 -3.65
N GLU A 49 9.26 5.81 -4.17
CA GLU A 49 10.06 6.35 -5.27
C GLU A 49 9.22 6.60 -6.52
N ILE A 50 8.30 5.70 -6.85
CA ILE A 50 7.44 5.86 -8.02
C ILE A 50 6.19 6.69 -7.73
N GLY A 51 6.03 7.17 -6.51
CA GLY A 51 4.93 8.06 -6.14
C GLY A 51 3.60 7.36 -5.85
N TRP A 52 3.61 6.05 -5.63
CA TRP A 52 2.39 5.30 -5.34
C TRP A 52 2.06 5.26 -3.85
N VAL A 53 3.04 5.50 -3.00
CA VAL A 53 2.89 5.54 -1.55
C VAL A 53 3.50 6.83 -1.04
N ARG A 54 2.86 7.47 -0.08
CA ARG A 54 3.40 8.65 0.60
C ARG A 54 3.97 8.23 1.95
N GLU A 55 5.15 8.75 2.25
CA GLU A 55 5.83 8.54 3.52
C GLU A 55 5.79 9.83 4.31
N THR A 56 5.45 9.73 5.59
CA THR A 56 5.51 10.85 6.53
C THR A 56 6.41 10.46 7.68
N LYS A 57 7.37 11.31 7.98
CA LYS A 57 8.25 11.12 9.14
C LYS A 57 7.70 11.89 10.32
N LEU A 58 7.24 11.14 11.30
CA LEU A 58 6.89 11.67 12.62
C LEU A 58 7.84 11.01 13.62
N ALA A 59 7.36 10.61 14.79
CA ALA A 59 8.16 9.81 15.71
C ALA A 59 8.61 8.50 15.02
N ASN A 60 7.69 7.91 14.23
CA ASN A 60 7.97 6.76 13.38
C ASN A 60 7.64 7.11 11.95
N LYS A 61 8.25 6.40 10.99
CA LYS A 61 7.86 6.53 9.59
C LYS A 61 6.48 5.92 9.40
N MET A 62 5.61 6.67 8.76
CA MET A 62 4.25 6.26 8.47
C MET A 62 3.98 6.35 6.98
N TYR A 63 3.13 5.47 6.48
CA TYR A 63 2.89 5.30 5.06
C TYR A 63 1.40 5.28 4.76
N ARG A 64 1.04 5.80 3.60
CA ARG A 64 -0.32 5.70 3.07
C ARG A 64 -0.29 5.61 1.56
N ALA A 65 -1.32 5.00 0.99
CA ALA A 65 -1.46 4.97 -0.46
C ALA A 65 -1.65 6.39 -0.99
N ASN A 66 -0.97 6.72 -2.08
CA ASN A 66 -1.11 8.03 -2.71
C ASN A 66 -2.29 8.02 -3.67
N ILE A 67 -3.47 8.33 -3.17
CA ILE A 67 -4.70 8.32 -3.96
C ILE A 67 -4.74 9.44 -4.99
N ASP A 68 -3.85 10.42 -4.90
CA ASP A 68 -3.73 11.46 -5.91
C ASP A 68 -2.99 10.96 -7.15
N ASN A 69 -2.28 9.84 -7.03
CA ASN A 69 -1.65 9.21 -8.18
C ASN A 69 -2.71 8.48 -9.00
N GLU A 70 -2.77 8.78 -10.29
CA GLU A 70 -3.79 8.23 -11.17
C GLU A 70 -3.73 6.71 -11.25
N TYR A 71 -2.54 6.13 -11.32
CA TYR A 71 -2.39 4.68 -11.40
C TYR A 71 -2.88 3.99 -10.14
N VAL A 72 -2.55 4.55 -8.99
CA VAL A 72 -3.01 4.02 -7.70
C VAL A 72 -4.53 4.08 -7.62
N ASN A 73 -5.11 5.22 -8.00
CA ASN A 73 -6.56 5.38 -7.97
C ASN A 73 -7.26 4.35 -8.85
N GLN A 74 -6.77 4.15 -10.07
CA GLN A 74 -7.33 3.16 -10.98
C GLN A 74 -7.15 1.74 -10.47
N LEU A 75 -5.99 1.44 -9.87
CA LEU A 75 -5.72 0.13 -9.30
C LEU A 75 -6.69 -0.19 -8.15
N LEU A 76 -6.96 0.80 -7.29
CA LEU A 76 -7.90 0.61 -6.19
C LEU A 76 -9.32 0.41 -6.69
N ILE A 77 -9.71 1.12 -7.74
CA ILE A 77 -11.02 0.90 -8.37
C ILE A 77 -11.12 -0.53 -8.89
N PHE A 78 -10.08 -1.00 -9.56
CA PHE A 78 -10.04 -2.38 -10.06
C PHE A 78 -10.12 -3.39 -8.91
N PHE A 79 -9.36 -3.19 -7.85
CA PHE A 79 -9.38 -4.09 -6.70
C PHE A 79 -10.78 -4.19 -6.08
N ARG A 80 -11.48 -3.07 -5.98
CA ARG A 80 -12.86 -3.08 -5.48
C ARG A 80 -13.80 -3.80 -6.44
N ALA A 81 -13.65 -3.57 -7.73
CA ALA A 81 -14.51 -4.19 -8.73
C ALA A 81 -14.41 -5.71 -8.72
N VAL A 82 -13.23 -6.27 -8.47
CA VAL A 82 -13.02 -7.72 -8.42
C VAL A 82 -13.13 -8.30 -7.01
N GLY A 83 -13.44 -7.48 -6.01
CA GLY A 83 -13.60 -7.94 -4.63
C GLY A 83 -12.29 -8.20 -3.90
N TYR A 84 -11.16 -7.75 -4.41
CA TYR A 84 -9.87 -7.96 -3.77
C TYR A 84 -9.73 -7.14 -2.49
N ILE A 85 -10.29 -5.93 -2.46
CA ILE A 85 -10.44 -5.15 -1.23
C ILE A 85 -11.92 -4.96 -0.94
N GLY A 86 -12.24 -4.76 0.33
CA GLY A 86 -13.64 -4.62 0.75
C GLY A 86 -14.29 -3.40 0.13
N GLN A 87 -15.55 -3.55 -0.24
CA GLN A 87 -16.37 -2.41 -0.64
C GLN A 87 -16.73 -1.60 0.60
N PRO A 88 -16.84 -0.27 0.47
CA PRO A 88 -17.38 0.50 1.58
C PRO A 88 -18.79 0.01 1.92
N GLU A 89 -19.08 -0.10 3.20
CA GLU A 89 -20.41 -0.46 3.63
C GLU A 89 -21.26 0.78 3.84
N TYR A 90 -22.51 0.66 3.48
CA TYR A 90 -23.46 1.77 3.56
C TYR A 90 -24.66 1.39 4.38
#